data_3405f89d790b0990f6d56e747eedc58d
#
_entry.id   3405f89d790b0990f6d56e747eedc58d
#
_cell.length_a   1.000
_cell.length_b   1.000
_cell.length_c   1.000
_cell.angle_alpha   90.00
_cell.angle_beta   90.00
_cell.angle_gamma   90.00
#
_symmetry.space_group_name_H-M   'P 1'
#
loop_
_entity.id
_entity.type
_entity.pdbx_description
1 polymer ?
#
loop_
_entity_poly.entity_id
_entity_poly.type
_entity_poly.pdbx_seq_one_letter_code
_entity_poly.pdbx_strand_id
1 'polypeptide(L)'
;MDPREDIFMMRREEIKRYQVIQKVLDKEINQQEAAEYLRITDRQVRRVLKRVRVEGERGVIHKLRGKEGNRKIKVSFKKKVLGLYEKNYGDFGPTLATEKLKEREGVEVNDETLRLWLIKASLWQEKKRRAKKDRRWRERKEHVGEMTQMDGSHHDWLEGRGPKLVLMGHIDDATNDFYGEFHDYEGTMPAMGGLKGYIKENGLPRIIYLDKHSTYKNNQKNKYTDWPFRDQEELTQFGRACKQLGIELIFAHSPQAKGRIERVFKTLQDRLVKELRLANAKTLEEANAVLKEYLPIFNKKFRLQAKKSGDYHRPVD
;
A
#
# COMPACT_ATOMS: atom_id res chain seq x y z
N MET A 1 4.97 58.80 14.47
CA MET A 1 5.00 57.38 14.84
C MET A 1 3.57 56.86 14.80
N ASP A 2 3.29 55.85 14.00
CA ASP A 2 1.92 55.26 13.91
C ASP A 2 1.71 54.48 15.23
N PRO A 3 0.65 54.80 16.03
CA PRO A 3 0.39 54.13 17.29
C PRO A 3 0.09 52.61 17.13
N ARG A 4 0.01 52.11 15.90
CA ARG A 4 -0.17 50.66 15.59
C ARG A 4 1.11 49.87 15.56
N GLU A 5 2.31 50.49 15.56
CA GLU A 5 3.59 49.79 15.54
C GLU A 5 3.95 49.09 16.87
N ASP A 6 3.30 49.51 17.98
CA ASP A 6 3.52 48.94 19.30
C ASP A 6 2.63 47.77 19.67
N ILE A 7 1.65 47.42 18.82
CA ILE A 7 0.77 46.27 19.08
C ILE A 7 1.37 45.02 18.51
N PHE A 8 1.71 44.06 19.37
CA PHE A 8 2.15 42.73 18.96
C PHE A 8 1.35 41.63 19.68
N MET A 9 1.03 40.58 18.95
CA MET A 9 0.23 39.49 19.49
C MET A 9 1.09 38.49 20.28
N MET A 10 0.74 38.28 21.55
CA MET A 10 1.33 37.24 22.40
C MET A 10 0.36 36.06 22.58
N ARG A 11 0.91 34.84 22.63
CA ARG A 11 0.16 33.64 23.03
C ARG A 11 -0.03 33.65 24.54
N ARG A 12 -1.08 33.01 25.03
CA ARG A 12 -1.38 32.87 26.48
C ARG A 12 -0.19 32.35 27.30
N GLU A 13 0.59 31.44 26.75
CA GLU A 13 1.80 30.90 27.38
C GLU A 13 2.95 31.93 27.41
N GLU A 14 3.05 32.80 26.40
CA GLU A 14 4.07 33.86 26.35
C GLU A 14 3.75 34.96 27.35
N ILE A 15 2.48 35.29 27.54
CA ILE A 15 2.01 36.20 28.56
C ILE A 15 2.36 35.68 29.97
N LYS A 16 2.03 34.40 30.25
CA LYS A 16 2.37 33.75 31.51
C LYS A 16 3.90 33.77 31.74
N ARG A 17 4.67 33.44 30.68
CA ARG A 17 6.14 33.47 30.77
C ARG A 17 6.65 34.87 31.09
N TYR A 18 6.09 35.90 30.45
CA TYR A 18 6.47 37.29 30.74
C TYR A 18 6.18 37.67 32.18
N GLN A 19 4.99 37.36 32.71
CA GLN A 19 4.61 37.65 34.10
C GLN A 19 5.58 36.98 35.11
N VAL A 20 5.97 35.74 34.88
CA VAL A 20 6.91 35.03 35.76
C VAL A 20 8.31 35.65 35.66
N ILE A 21 8.75 36.02 34.46
CA ILE A 21 10.04 36.66 34.25
C ILE A 21 10.08 38.06 34.89
N GLN A 22 9.00 38.80 34.89
CA GLN A 22 8.88 40.09 35.60
C GLN A 22 9.08 39.89 37.10
N LYS A 23 8.44 38.91 37.73
CA LYS A 23 8.65 38.58 39.15
C LYS A 23 10.10 38.28 39.50
N VAL A 24 10.85 37.67 38.56
CA VAL A 24 12.31 37.46 38.75
C VAL A 24 13.09 38.78 38.66
N LEU A 25 12.68 39.68 37.75
CA LEU A 25 13.30 41.02 37.61
C LEU A 25 13.03 41.90 38.84
N ASP A 26 11.82 41.79 39.40
CA ASP A 26 11.38 42.51 40.60
C ASP A 26 11.90 41.88 41.90
N LYS A 27 12.69 40.76 41.78
CA LYS A 27 13.27 39.98 42.88
C LYS A 27 12.23 39.33 43.83
N GLU A 28 11.00 39.15 43.36
CA GLU A 28 9.95 38.44 44.12
C GLU A 28 10.20 36.93 44.18
N ILE A 29 10.77 36.36 43.13
CA ILE A 29 11.11 34.93 43.02
C ILE A 29 12.54 34.78 42.47
N ASN A 30 13.18 33.66 42.78
CA ASN A 30 14.50 33.36 42.24
C ASN A 30 14.39 32.63 40.87
N GLN A 31 15.54 32.42 40.20
CA GLN A 31 15.57 31.81 38.86
C GLN A 31 15.21 30.32 38.89
N GLN A 32 15.47 29.61 39.98
CA GLN A 32 15.12 28.20 40.13
C GLN A 32 13.59 28.03 40.28
N GLU A 33 12.96 28.83 41.13
CA GLU A 33 11.51 28.88 41.30
C GLU A 33 10.81 29.23 39.99
N ALA A 34 11.33 30.18 39.20
CA ALA A 34 10.81 30.51 37.88
C ALA A 34 10.97 29.36 36.88
N ALA A 35 12.07 28.60 36.96
CA ALA A 35 12.31 27.44 36.12
C ALA A 35 11.28 26.32 36.39
N GLU A 36 11.01 26.04 37.67
CA GLU A 36 9.99 25.10 38.11
C GLU A 36 8.60 25.53 37.66
N TYR A 37 8.24 26.80 37.89
CA TYR A 37 6.93 27.34 37.54
C TYR A 37 6.67 27.29 36.05
N LEU A 38 7.68 27.58 35.21
CA LEU A 38 7.60 27.56 33.74
C LEU A 38 7.91 26.19 33.16
N ARG A 39 8.30 25.20 33.94
CA ARG A 39 8.74 23.85 33.52
C ARG A 39 9.83 23.91 32.44
N ILE A 40 10.81 24.77 32.66
CA ILE A 40 11.99 24.95 31.80
C ILE A 40 13.27 24.90 32.65
N THR A 41 14.44 24.81 32.01
CA THR A 41 15.70 24.80 32.72
C THR A 41 16.12 26.20 33.15
N ASP A 42 16.90 26.32 34.24
CA ASP A 42 17.48 27.59 34.72
C ASP A 42 18.27 28.32 33.62
N ARG A 43 18.95 27.57 32.78
CA ARG A 43 19.67 28.12 31.63
C ARG A 43 18.71 28.80 30.64
N GLN A 44 17.51 28.25 30.47
CA GLN A 44 16.48 28.88 29.62
C GLN A 44 15.91 30.12 30.29
N VAL A 45 15.67 30.11 31.61
CA VAL A 45 15.25 31.29 32.36
C VAL A 45 16.26 32.42 32.19
N ARG A 46 17.56 32.17 32.42
CA ARG A 46 18.64 33.17 32.23
C ARG A 46 18.67 33.72 30.79
N ARG A 47 18.47 32.89 29.79
CA ARG A 47 18.41 33.36 28.40
C ARG A 47 17.18 34.23 28.12
N VAL A 48 16.04 33.93 28.72
CA VAL A 48 14.83 34.73 28.56
C VAL A 48 14.99 36.05 29.31
N LEU A 49 15.50 36.04 30.54
CA LEU A 49 15.81 37.26 31.33
C LEU A 49 16.72 38.22 30.58
N LYS A 50 17.84 37.68 30.00
CA LYS A 50 18.75 38.51 29.18
C LYS A 50 18.02 39.17 28.01
N ARG A 51 17.11 38.43 27.34
CA ARG A 51 16.31 38.97 26.22
C ARG A 51 15.28 39.99 26.65
N VAL A 52 14.56 39.74 27.76
CA VAL A 52 13.55 40.65 28.27
C VAL A 52 14.17 41.97 28.73
N ARG A 53 15.38 41.93 29.32
CA ARG A 53 16.12 43.16 29.67
C ARG A 53 16.47 44.02 28.45
N VAL A 54 16.68 43.43 27.28
CA VAL A 54 17.09 44.14 26.05
C VAL A 54 15.91 44.48 25.17
N GLU A 55 14.99 43.52 25.02
CA GLU A 55 13.90 43.55 24.00
C GLU A 55 12.51 43.83 24.66
N GLY A 56 12.47 44.03 25.99
CA GLY A 56 11.20 44.17 26.72
C GLY A 56 10.33 42.94 26.61
N GLU A 57 9.03 43.12 26.52
CA GLU A 57 8.03 42.07 26.39
C GLU A 57 8.27 41.14 25.18
N ARG A 58 8.83 41.67 24.08
CA ARG A 58 9.18 40.90 22.90
C ARG A 58 10.21 39.79 23.17
N GLY A 59 11.00 39.94 24.24
CA GLY A 59 12.04 38.98 24.64
C GLY A 59 11.52 37.57 25.01
N VAL A 60 10.24 37.42 25.35
CA VAL A 60 9.65 36.10 25.65
C VAL A 60 9.21 35.36 24.39
N ILE A 61 9.06 36.06 23.25
CA ILE A 61 8.63 35.47 21.97
C ILE A 61 9.80 34.66 21.39
N HIS A 62 9.47 33.48 20.87
CA HIS A 62 10.49 32.64 20.24
C HIS A 62 11.00 33.28 18.94
N LYS A 63 12.33 33.47 18.82
CA LYS A 63 12.95 34.16 17.65
C LYS A 63 12.66 33.51 16.28
N LEU A 64 12.28 32.23 16.27
CA LEU A 64 11.88 31.53 15.03
C LEU A 64 10.38 31.63 14.75
N ARG A 65 9.62 32.32 15.59
CA ARG A 65 8.18 32.52 15.35
C ARG A 65 7.99 33.33 14.06
N GLY A 66 7.21 32.76 13.15
CA GLY A 66 6.95 33.39 11.85
C GLY A 66 8.08 33.26 10.81
N LYS A 67 9.25 32.73 11.22
CA LYS A 67 10.33 32.45 10.27
C LYS A 67 10.13 31.08 9.62
N GLU A 68 10.43 31.00 8.34
CA GLU A 68 10.43 29.74 7.62
C GLU A 68 11.51 28.79 8.13
N GLY A 69 11.17 27.52 8.33
CA GLY A 69 12.14 26.52 8.79
C GLY A 69 13.24 26.27 7.75
N ASN A 70 14.46 26.00 8.20
CA ASN A 70 15.63 25.70 7.36
C ASN A 70 15.44 24.50 6.40
N ARG A 71 14.45 23.64 6.67
CA ARG A 71 14.11 22.46 5.85
C ARG A 71 13.00 22.72 4.85
N LYS A 72 12.64 24.00 4.59
CA LYS A 72 11.57 24.32 3.64
C LYS A 72 12.01 23.98 2.22
N ILE A 73 11.20 23.17 1.56
CA ILE A 73 11.41 22.81 0.15
C ILE A 73 11.13 24.04 -0.72
N LYS A 74 12.00 24.30 -1.69
CA LYS A 74 11.89 25.45 -2.61
C LYS A 74 10.55 25.43 -3.34
N VAL A 75 9.91 26.59 -3.45
CA VAL A 75 8.60 26.74 -4.13
C VAL A 75 8.68 26.34 -5.60
N SER A 76 9.82 26.62 -6.28
CA SER A 76 10.06 26.19 -7.67
C SER A 76 10.04 24.67 -7.81
N PHE A 77 10.70 23.93 -6.89
CA PHE A 77 10.68 22.47 -6.88
C PHE A 77 9.27 21.92 -6.68
N LYS A 78 8.52 22.48 -5.70
CA LYS A 78 7.11 22.09 -5.49
C LYS A 78 6.27 22.31 -6.74
N LYS A 79 6.39 23.47 -7.41
CA LYS A 79 5.66 23.75 -8.65
C LYS A 79 6.01 22.76 -9.76
N LYS A 80 7.31 22.43 -9.93
CA LYS A 80 7.76 21.41 -10.88
C LYS A 80 7.11 20.06 -10.63
N VAL A 81 7.13 19.58 -9.37
CA VAL A 81 6.55 18.27 -8.99
C VAL A 81 5.05 18.23 -9.25
N LEU A 82 4.31 19.28 -8.85
CA LEU A 82 2.87 19.36 -9.09
C LEU A 82 2.53 19.39 -10.58
N GLY A 83 3.27 20.14 -11.39
CA GLY A 83 3.07 20.19 -12.85
C GLY A 83 3.33 18.83 -13.53
N LEU A 84 4.38 18.09 -13.10
CA LEU A 84 4.63 16.72 -13.57
C LEU A 84 3.51 15.76 -13.17
N TYR A 85 3.01 15.89 -11.93
CA TYR A 85 1.90 15.07 -11.46
C TYR A 85 0.63 15.31 -12.27
N GLU A 86 0.22 16.55 -12.46
CA GLU A 86 -0.97 16.89 -13.24
C GLU A 86 -0.88 16.37 -14.68
N LYS A 87 0.27 16.53 -15.31
CA LYS A 87 0.48 16.12 -16.70
C LYS A 87 0.48 14.62 -16.91
N ASN A 88 1.14 13.84 -16.03
CA ASN A 88 1.46 12.45 -16.28
C ASN A 88 0.81 11.46 -15.31
N TYR A 89 0.39 11.90 -14.10
CA TYR A 89 0.05 11.02 -12.98
C TYR A 89 -1.22 11.44 -12.23
N GLY A 90 -2.12 12.21 -12.83
CA GLY A 90 -3.26 12.85 -12.15
C GLY A 90 -4.23 11.93 -11.42
N ASP A 91 -4.29 10.63 -11.78
CA ASP A 91 -5.10 9.60 -11.12
C ASP A 91 -4.27 8.65 -10.23
N PHE A 92 -2.95 8.87 -10.12
CA PHE A 92 -2.09 8.04 -9.29
C PHE A 92 -2.22 8.44 -7.82
N GLY A 93 -2.30 7.44 -6.93
CA GLY A 93 -2.17 7.72 -5.50
C GLY A 93 -0.76 8.26 -5.17
N PRO A 94 -0.62 9.07 -4.11
CA PRO A 94 0.65 9.74 -3.78
C PRO A 94 1.86 8.80 -3.75
N THR A 95 1.71 7.61 -3.17
CA THR A 95 2.80 6.62 -3.08
C THR A 95 3.25 6.11 -4.45
N LEU A 96 2.31 5.75 -5.34
CA LEU A 96 2.66 5.31 -6.69
C LEU A 96 3.22 6.47 -7.52
N ALA A 97 2.66 7.66 -7.36
CA ALA A 97 3.15 8.86 -8.05
C ALA A 97 4.62 9.18 -7.68
N THR A 98 4.99 9.08 -6.40
CA THR A 98 6.39 9.32 -5.98
C THR A 98 7.35 8.29 -6.55
N GLU A 99 6.92 7.03 -6.64
CA GLU A 99 7.70 5.98 -7.27
C GLU A 99 7.98 6.31 -8.75
N LYS A 100 6.93 6.70 -9.49
CA LYS A 100 7.06 7.02 -10.92
C LYS A 100 7.79 8.34 -11.18
N LEU A 101 7.62 9.33 -10.34
CA LEU A 101 8.40 10.56 -10.38
C LEU A 101 9.91 10.28 -10.21
N LYS A 102 10.26 9.35 -9.30
CA LYS A 102 11.64 8.93 -9.11
C LYS A 102 12.16 8.12 -10.31
N GLU A 103 11.40 7.11 -10.75
CA GLU A 103 11.81 6.19 -11.81
C GLU A 103 11.93 6.87 -13.18
N ARG A 104 10.98 7.71 -13.54
CA ARG A 104 10.86 8.28 -14.89
C ARG A 104 11.40 9.70 -15.03
N GLU A 105 11.26 10.50 -13.97
CA GLU A 105 11.59 11.94 -14.01
C GLU A 105 12.87 12.27 -13.19
N GLY A 106 13.42 11.28 -12.47
CA GLY A 106 14.57 11.50 -11.58
C GLY A 106 14.25 12.43 -10.40
N VAL A 107 12.98 12.60 -10.04
CA VAL A 107 12.52 13.54 -9.02
C VAL A 107 12.21 12.79 -7.73
N GLU A 108 13.01 13.03 -6.70
CA GLU A 108 12.77 12.43 -5.37
C GLU A 108 11.94 13.38 -4.49
N VAL A 109 10.81 12.88 -4.03
CA VAL A 109 9.95 13.54 -3.03
C VAL A 109 9.35 12.46 -2.13
N ASN A 110 9.21 12.77 -0.84
CA ASN A 110 8.56 11.84 0.09
C ASN A 110 7.05 11.78 -0.20
N ASP A 111 6.47 10.58 -0.12
CA ASP A 111 5.06 10.32 -0.45
C ASP A 111 4.08 11.10 0.44
N GLU A 112 4.36 11.25 1.73
CA GLU A 112 3.55 12.06 2.63
C GLU A 112 3.66 13.56 2.30
N THR A 113 4.85 14.03 1.90
CA THR A 113 5.03 15.40 1.44
C THR A 113 4.22 15.66 0.16
N LEU A 114 4.30 14.76 -0.81
CA LEU A 114 3.50 14.84 -2.02
C LEU A 114 2.00 14.79 -1.70
N ARG A 115 1.56 13.88 -0.83
CA ARG A 115 0.17 13.76 -0.41
C ARG A 115 -0.38 15.08 0.14
N LEU A 116 0.35 15.74 1.03
CA LEU A 116 -0.04 17.03 1.59
C LEU A 116 -0.09 18.14 0.53
N TRP A 117 0.82 18.14 -0.42
CA TRP A 117 0.80 19.10 -1.51
C TRP A 117 -0.38 18.92 -2.44
N LEU A 118 -0.70 17.66 -2.77
CA LEU A 118 -1.84 17.32 -3.63
C LEU A 118 -3.18 17.67 -2.97
N ILE A 119 -3.32 17.40 -1.67
CA ILE A 119 -4.52 17.82 -0.91
C ILE A 119 -4.66 19.35 -0.93
N LYS A 120 -3.56 20.08 -0.65
CA LYS A 120 -3.58 21.55 -0.63
C LYS A 120 -3.87 22.16 -2.00
N ALA A 121 -3.49 21.46 -3.07
CA ALA A 121 -3.77 21.86 -4.45
C ALA A 121 -5.11 21.34 -4.97
N SER A 122 -5.91 20.64 -4.15
CA SER A 122 -7.18 19.98 -4.53
C SER A 122 -7.04 18.98 -5.68
N LEU A 123 -5.84 18.45 -5.89
CA LEU A 123 -5.54 17.45 -6.93
C LEU A 123 -5.77 16.01 -6.46
N TRP A 124 -5.87 15.80 -5.15
CA TRP A 124 -6.10 14.48 -4.56
C TRP A 124 -6.88 14.60 -3.26
N GLN A 125 -7.77 13.62 -3.02
CA GLN A 125 -8.58 13.54 -1.81
C GLN A 125 -8.38 12.21 -1.11
N GLU A 126 -8.28 12.25 0.21
CA GLU A 126 -8.18 11.05 1.02
C GLU A 126 -9.50 10.26 1.01
N LYS A 127 -9.42 8.96 0.65
CA LYS A 127 -10.59 8.09 0.72
C LYS A 127 -10.97 7.88 2.18
N LYS A 128 -12.21 8.14 2.56
CA LYS A 128 -12.73 7.87 3.92
C LYS A 128 -12.48 6.39 4.28
N ARG A 129 -11.82 6.17 5.41
CA ARG A 129 -11.62 4.81 5.92
C ARG A 129 -12.96 4.23 6.35
N ARG A 130 -13.34 3.08 5.79
CA ARG A 130 -14.48 2.32 6.30
C ARG A 130 -14.14 1.76 7.67
N ALA A 131 -15.14 1.70 8.57
CA ALA A 131 -14.98 1.04 9.87
C ALA A 131 -14.43 -0.39 9.69
N LYS A 132 -13.46 -0.75 10.51
CA LYS A 132 -12.92 -2.12 10.50
C LYS A 132 -14.04 -3.05 10.98
N LYS A 133 -14.43 -4.02 10.13
CA LYS A 133 -15.27 -5.15 10.57
C LYS A 133 -14.34 -6.18 11.19
N ASP A 134 -14.66 -6.66 12.37
CA ASP A 134 -13.96 -7.79 12.98
C ASP A 134 -14.13 -9.01 12.09
N ARG A 135 -13.00 -9.50 11.56
CA ARG A 135 -12.96 -10.69 10.72
C ARG A 135 -11.95 -11.65 11.31
N ARG A 136 -12.37 -12.89 11.52
CA ARG A 136 -11.44 -13.97 11.85
C ARG A 136 -10.65 -14.31 10.56
N TRP A 137 -9.34 -14.18 10.64
CA TRP A 137 -8.44 -14.49 9.54
C TRP A 137 -7.91 -15.90 9.72
N ARG A 138 -7.92 -16.70 8.63
CA ARG A 138 -7.16 -17.95 8.63
C ARG A 138 -5.66 -17.62 8.73
N GLU A 139 -4.95 -18.32 9.58
CA GLU A 139 -3.49 -18.18 9.67
C GLU A 139 -2.83 -18.50 8.32
N ARG A 140 -1.66 -17.92 8.11
CA ARG A 140 -0.84 -18.22 6.94
C ARG A 140 -0.23 -19.61 7.09
N LYS A 141 0.05 -20.24 5.94
CA LYS A 141 0.95 -21.39 5.92
C LYS A 141 2.34 -20.95 6.36
N GLU A 142 3.10 -21.89 6.92
CA GLU A 142 4.40 -21.59 7.52
C GLU A 142 5.52 -21.57 6.48
N HIS A 143 5.42 -22.41 5.45
CA HIS A 143 6.45 -22.59 4.43
C HIS A 143 5.98 -22.16 3.04
N VAL A 144 6.96 -21.73 2.23
CA VAL A 144 6.76 -21.45 0.80
C VAL A 144 6.31 -22.74 0.09
N GLY A 145 5.44 -22.62 -0.90
CA GLY A 145 4.97 -23.76 -1.71
C GLY A 145 4.04 -24.74 -1.00
N GLU A 146 3.76 -24.54 0.29
CA GLU A 146 2.81 -25.37 1.03
C GLU A 146 1.38 -25.23 0.52
N MET A 147 0.98 -23.99 0.21
CA MET A 147 -0.35 -23.71 -0.36
C MET A 147 -0.33 -22.45 -1.22
N THR A 148 -0.93 -22.57 -2.39
CA THR A 148 -1.17 -21.44 -3.32
C THR A 148 -2.66 -21.16 -3.40
N GLN A 149 -3.06 -19.89 -3.30
CA GLN A 149 -4.42 -19.48 -3.62
C GLN A 149 -4.47 -19.10 -5.10
N MET A 150 -5.45 -19.61 -5.82
CA MET A 150 -5.67 -19.32 -7.24
C MET A 150 -7.02 -18.67 -7.45
N ASP A 151 -7.09 -17.67 -8.33
CA ASP A 151 -8.32 -16.96 -8.69
C ASP A 151 -8.17 -16.21 -10.00
N GLY A 152 -9.31 -15.90 -10.66
CA GLY A 152 -9.38 -15.01 -11.80
C GLY A 152 -9.81 -13.60 -11.40
N SER A 153 -9.19 -12.59 -11.98
CA SER A 153 -9.57 -11.19 -11.77
C SER A 153 -10.08 -10.56 -13.06
N HIS A 154 -11.39 -10.36 -13.11
CA HIS A 154 -12.04 -9.58 -14.14
C HIS A 154 -11.93 -8.09 -13.84
N HIS A 155 -11.32 -7.34 -14.73
CA HIS A 155 -11.18 -5.89 -14.61
C HIS A 155 -10.96 -5.27 -15.99
N ASP A 156 -11.20 -3.97 -16.13
CA ASP A 156 -10.81 -3.25 -17.33
C ASP A 156 -9.30 -2.91 -17.26
N TRP A 157 -8.48 -3.94 -17.47
CA TRP A 157 -7.03 -3.85 -17.35
C TRP A 157 -6.40 -2.89 -18.35
N LEU A 158 -6.99 -2.77 -19.51
CA LEU A 158 -6.51 -1.92 -20.60
C LEU A 158 -7.28 -0.59 -20.72
N GLU A 159 -8.22 -0.31 -19.84
CA GLU A 159 -9.01 0.94 -19.80
C GLU A 159 -9.62 1.28 -21.16
N GLY A 160 -10.23 0.30 -21.81
CA GLY A 160 -10.86 0.44 -23.11
C GLY A 160 -9.89 0.57 -24.30
N ARG A 161 -8.55 0.48 -24.07
CA ARG A 161 -7.56 0.54 -25.16
C ARG A 161 -7.42 -0.75 -25.96
N GLY A 162 -7.97 -1.86 -25.43
CA GLY A 162 -7.88 -3.18 -26.02
C GLY A 162 -8.99 -4.10 -25.55
N PRO A 163 -8.87 -5.43 -25.75
CA PRO A 163 -9.87 -6.41 -25.33
C PRO A 163 -10.00 -6.46 -23.82
N LYS A 164 -11.14 -6.98 -23.34
CA LYS A 164 -11.30 -7.32 -21.92
C LYS A 164 -10.44 -8.52 -21.60
N LEU A 165 -9.59 -8.40 -20.60
CA LEU A 165 -8.69 -9.46 -20.16
C LEU A 165 -9.04 -9.93 -18.76
N VAL A 166 -8.73 -11.19 -18.47
CA VAL A 166 -8.81 -11.78 -17.14
C VAL A 166 -7.41 -12.11 -16.65
N LEU A 167 -7.03 -11.61 -15.50
CA LEU A 167 -5.77 -11.96 -14.86
C LEU A 167 -5.96 -13.22 -14.02
N MET A 168 -5.45 -14.36 -14.50
CA MET A 168 -5.34 -15.58 -13.69
C MET A 168 -4.17 -15.45 -12.75
N GLY A 169 -4.44 -15.47 -11.45
CA GLY A 169 -3.43 -15.21 -10.42
C GLY A 169 -3.22 -16.38 -9.47
N HIS A 170 -1.97 -16.56 -9.08
CA HIS A 170 -1.53 -17.50 -8.07
C HIS A 170 -0.77 -16.74 -6.98
N ILE A 171 -1.13 -16.90 -5.73
CA ILE A 171 -0.44 -16.28 -4.61
C ILE A 171 0.01 -17.34 -3.61
N ASP A 172 1.29 -17.36 -3.29
CA ASP A 172 1.79 -18.18 -2.19
C ASP A 172 1.23 -17.69 -0.86
N ASP A 173 0.63 -18.58 -0.09
CA ASP A 173 -0.09 -18.25 1.13
C ASP A 173 0.84 -17.78 2.26
N ALA A 174 2.08 -18.29 2.28
CA ALA A 174 3.07 -17.94 3.29
C ALA A 174 3.66 -16.55 3.05
N THR A 175 4.00 -16.24 1.81
CA THR A 175 4.82 -15.08 1.47
C THR A 175 4.08 -13.96 0.74
N ASN A 176 2.89 -14.19 0.18
CA ASN A 176 2.23 -13.33 -0.80
C ASN A 176 3.00 -13.21 -2.14
N ASP A 177 3.97 -14.05 -2.40
CA ASP A 177 4.60 -14.08 -3.71
C ASP A 177 3.54 -14.36 -4.77
N PHE A 178 3.49 -13.55 -5.81
CA PHE A 178 2.42 -13.57 -6.79
C PHE A 178 2.96 -13.93 -8.17
N TYR A 179 2.31 -14.88 -8.79
CA TYR A 179 2.43 -15.22 -10.21
C TYR A 179 1.10 -14.95 -10.90
N GLY A 180 1.12 -14.48 -12.14
CA GLY A 180 -0.10 -14.26 -12.91
C GLY A 180 0.13 -14.21 -14.40
N GLU A 181 -0.92 -14.46 -15.13
CA GLU A 181 -0.95 -14.42 -16.60
C GLU A 181 -2.30 -13.90 -17.08
N PHE A 182 -2.30 -13.02 -18.07
CA PHE A 182 -3.51 -12.55 -18.71
C PHE A 182 -4.02 -13.54 -19.74
N HIS A 183 -5.36 -13.68 -19.78
CA HIS A 183 -6.09 -14.47 -20.76
C HIS A 183 -7.32 -13.70 -21.25
N ASP A 184 -7.87 -14.13 -22.38
CA ASP A 184 -9.08 -13.53 -22.98
C ASP A 184 -10.36 -13.88 -22.19
N TYR A 185 -10.35 -14.98 -21.45
CA TYR A 185 -11.49 -15.46 -20.68
C TYR A 185 -11.05 -16.24 -19.43
N GLU A 186 -11.99 -16.48 -18.52
CA GLU A 186 -11.83 -17.41 -17.40
C GLU A 186 -12.42 -18.76 -17.75
N GLY A 187 -11.65 -19.83 -17.57
CA GLY A 187 -12.09 -21.18 -17.91
C GLY A 187 -11.01 -22.24 -17.68
N THR A 188 -11.29 -23.47 -18.11
CA THR A 188 -10.39 -24.61 -17.88
C THR A 188 -9.01 -24.42 -18.53
N MET A 189 -8.97 -23.95 -19.78
CA MET A 189 -7.68 -23.77 -20.48
C MET A 189 -6.84 -22.64 -19.89
N PRO A 190 -7.37 -21.43 -19.61
CA PRO A 190 -6.66 -20.40 -18.86
C PRO A 190 -6.19 -20.87 -17.48
N ALA A 191 -7.01 -21.59 -16.74
CA ALA A 191 -6.64 -22.12 -15.44
C ALA A 191 -5.47 -23.11 -15.52
N MET A 192 -5.48 -24.01 -16.50
CA MET A 192 -4.38 -24.94 -16.76
C MET A 192 -3.12 -24.22 -17.26
N GLY A 193 -3.28 -23.23 -18.13
CA GLY A 193 -2.18 -22.40 -18.65
C GLY A 193 -1.48 -21.66 -17.53
N GLY A 194 -2.24 -20.93 -16.70
CA GLY A 194 -1.71 -20.22 -15.55
C GLY A 194 -1.04 -21.15 -14.52
N LEU A 195 -1.63 -22.32 -14.25
CA LEU A 195 -1.01 -23.32 -13.36
C LEU A 195 0.29 -23.88 -13.97
N LYS A 196 0.32 -24.16 -15.26
CA LYS A 196 1.53 -24.64 -15.96
C LYS A 196 2.65 -23.59 -15.88
N GLY A 197 2.33 -22.31 -16.11
CA GLY A 197 3.27 -21.20 -15.99
C GLY A 197 3.81 -21.08 -14.55
N TYR A 198 2.91 -21.11 -13.55
CA TYR A 198 3.29 -21.10 -12.15
C TYR A 198 4.24 -22.23 -11.79
N ILE A 199 3.91 -23.46 -12.18
CA ILE A 199 4.72 -24.66 -11.91
C ILE A 199 6.10 -24.56 -12.55
N LYS A 200 6.18 -24.01 -13.74
CA LYS A 200 7.45 -23.83 -14.47
C LYS A 200 8.41 -22.88 -13.78
N GLU A 201 7.86 -21.85 -13.11
CA GLU A 201 8.68 -20.86 -12.40
C GLU A 201 8.99 -21.25 -10.95
N ASN A 202 8.04 -21.88 -10.26
CA ASN A 202 8.11 -22.10 -8.81
C ASN A 202 8.19 -23.59 -8.40
N GLY A 203 7.78 -24.50 -9.27
CA GLY A 203 7.56 -25.90 -8.94
C GLY A 203 6.12 -26.22 -8.57
N LEU A 204 5.86 -27.50 -8.26
CA LEU A 204 4.53 -28.01 -7.93
C LEU A 204 4.14 -27.65 -6.50
N PRO A 205 3.10 -26.84 -6.25
CA PRO A 205 2.63 -26.58 -4.90
C PRO A 205 2.00 -27.84 -4.30
N ARG A 206 1.99 -27.97 -2.98
CA ARG A 206 1.31 -29.11 -2.33
C ARG A 206 -0.19 -28.97 -2.39
N ILE A 207 -0.72 -27.76 -2.18
CA ILE A 207 -2.15 -27.47 -2.08
C ILE A 207 -2.48 -26.29 -2.96
N ILE A 208 -3.59 -26.36 -3.69
CA ILE A 208 -4.22 -25.21 -4.35
C ILE A 208 -5.55 -24.91 -3.66
N TYR A 209 -5.70 -23.67 -3.21
CA TYR A 209 -6.91 -23.17 -2.57
C TYR A 209 -7.76 -22.38 -3.56
N LEU A 210 -8.95 -22.86 -3.86
CA LEU A 210 -9.84 -22.40 -4.93
C LEU A 210 -11.20 -21.96 -4.40
N ASP A 211 -11.97 -21.28 -5.23
CA ASP A 211 -13.42 -21.18 -5.02
C ASP A 211 -14.17 -22.40 -5.60
N LYS A 212 -15.50 -22.38 -5.47
CA LYS A 212 -16.37 -23.45 -5.99
C LYS A 212 -16.86 -23.14 -7.41
N HIS A 213 -16.07 -22.44 -8.22
CA HIS A 213 -16.42 -22.16 -9.60
C HIS A 213 -16.52 -23.48 -10.40
N SER A 214 -17.39 -23.53 -11.39
CA SER A 214 -17.67 -24.74 -12.20
C SER A 214 -16.43 -25.29 -12.92
N THR A 215 -15.45 -24.45 -13.21
CA THR A 215 -14.15 -24.85 -13.78
C THR A 215 -13.39 -25.79 -12.83
N TYR A 216 -13.50 -25.58 -11.52
CA TYR A 216 -12.71 -26.28 -10.52
C TYR A 216 -13.48 -27.38 -9.80
N LYS A 217 -14.78 -27.20 -9.61
CA LYS A 217 -15.64 -28.15 -8.93
C LYS A 217 -16.89 -28.45 -9.74
N ASN A 218 -17.19 -29.75 -9.91
CA ASN A 218 -18.48 -30.15 -10.46
C ASN A 218 -19.57 -29.94 -9.40
N ASN A 219 -20.45 -28.96 -9.64
CA ASN A 219 -21.55 -28.62 -8.74
C ASN A 219 -22.88 -29.32 -9.15
N GLN A 220 -22.87 -30.13 -10.21
CA GLN A 220 -24.07 -30.86 -10.63
C GLN A 220 -24.32 -32.00 -9.64
N LYS A 221 -25.39 -31.90 -8.87
CA LYS A 221 -25.98 -33.08 -8.21
C LYS A 221 -26.51 -33.99 -9.32
N ASN A 222 -25.84 -35.11 -9.55
CA ASN A 222 -26.33 -36.10 -10.47
C ASN A 222 -27.75 -36.53 -10.07
N LYS A 223 -28.73 -36.31 -10.93
CA LYS A 223 -30.14 -36.73 -10.72
C LYS A 223 -30.29 -38.25 -10.77
N TYR A 224 -29.25 -38.99 -11.05
CA TYR A 224 -29.24 -40.48 -11.12
C TYR A 224 -28.43 -41.07 -9.98
N THR A 225 -28.93 -40.95 -8.75
CA THR A 225 -28.26 -41.40 -7.53
C THR A 225 -28.48 -42.88 -7.18
N ASP A 226 -29.06 -43.69 -8.08
CA ASP A 226 -29.40 -45.07 -7.77
C ASP A 226 -28.38 -46.13 -8.21
N TRP A 227 -27.14 -45.72 -8.54
CA TRP A 227 -26.08 -46.68 -8.88
C TRP A 227 -25.09 -46.87 -7.73
N PRO A 228 -24.98 -48.12 -7.18
CA PRO A 228 -24.25 -48.38 -5.94
C PRO A 228 -22.69 -48.29 -6.01
N PHE A 229 -22.14 -47.95 -7.17
CA PHE A 229 -20.67 -47.92 -7.36
C PHE A 229 -20.08 -46.52 -7.61
N ARG A 230 -20.81 -45.44 -7.31
CA ARG A 230 -20.31 -44.05 -7.51
C ARG A 230 -19.98 -43.30 -6.27
N ASP A 231 -18.93 -43.76 -5.55
CA ASP A 231 -18.29 -42.99 -4.49
C ASP A 231 -17.16 -42.06 -5.01
N GLN A 232 -17.03 -41.90 -6.33
CA GLN A 232 -16.01 -40.97 -6.87
C GLN A 232 -16.70 -39.68 -7.29
N GLU A 233 -16.41 -38.58 -6.54
CA GLU A 233 -16.70 -37.23 -7.02
C GLU A 233 -16.14 -37.09 -8.45
N GLU A 234 -17.01 -36.77 -9.41
CA GLU A 234 -16.59 -36.53 -10.82
C GLU A 234 -15.74 -35.27 -10.85
N LEU A 235 -14.42 -35.45 -10.90
CA LEU A 235 -13.48 -34.37 -10.98
C LEU A 235 -13.62 -33.63 -12.30
N THR A 236 -13.53 -32.29 -12.26
CA THR A 236 -13.37 -31.48 -13.46
C THR A 236 -12.07 -31.82 -14.19
N GLN A 237 -11.89 -31.36 -15.42
CA GLN A 237 -10.63 -31.56 -16.16
C GLN A 237 -9.45 -30.98 -15.35
N PHE A 238 -9.61 -29.78 -14.77
CA PHE A 238 -8.61 -29.16 -13.90
C PHE A 238 -8.33 -30.03 -12.66
N GLY A 239 -9.39 -30.53 -12.02
CA GLY A 239 -9.26 -31.41 -10.85
C GLY A 239 -8.52 -32.70 -11.15
N ARG A 240 -8.77 -33.30 -12.34
CA ARG A 240 -8.03 -34.52 -12.79
C ARG A 240 -6.54 -34.22 -13.00
N ALA A 241 -6.22 -33.12 -13.67
CA ALA A 241 -4.82 -32.71 -13.86
C ALA A 241 -4.11 -32.50 -12.52
N CYS A 242 -4.72 -31.79 -11.58
CA CYS A 242 -4.16 -31.59 -10.24
C CYS A 242 -3.95 -32.92 -9.50
N LYS A 243 -4.91 -33.85 -9.59
CA LYS A 243 -4.79 -35.18 -8.98
C LYS A 243 -3.62 -35.98 -9.57
N GLN A 244 -3.44 -35.94 -10.90
CA GLN A 244 -2.31 -36.60 -11.57
C GLN A 244 -0.96 -35.99 -11.15
N LEU A 245 -0.91 -34.67 -10.93
CA LEU A 245 0.27 -33.98 -10.42
C LEU A 245 0.45 -34.14 -8.90
N GLY A 246 -0.45 -34.85 -8.23
CA GLY A 246 -0.41 -35.02 -6.77
C GLY A 246 -0.60 -33.71 -5.99
N ILE A 247 -1.36 -32.77 -6.58
CA ILE A 247 -1.71 -31.49 -5.94
C ILE A 247 -3.08 -31.66 -5.26
N GLU A 248 -3.15 -31.33 -3.98
CA GLU A 248 -4.41 -31.33 -3.23
C GLU A 248 -5.24 -30.07 -3.55
N LEU A 249 -6.54 -30.23 -3.76
CA LEU A 249 -7.47 -29.12 -3.98
C LEU A 249 -8.31 -28.88 -2.72
N ILE A 250 -8.26 -27.65 -2.20
CA ILE A 250 -9.12 -27.21 -1.09
C ILE A 250 -10.07 -26.13 -1.60
N PHE A 251 -11.36 -26.33 -1.40
CA PHE A 251 -12.39 -25.39 -1.85
C PHE A 251 -12.83 -24.46 -0.71
N ALA A 252 -12.79 -23.16 -0.99
CA ALA A 252 -13.23 -22.13 -0.05
C ALA A 252 -14.72 -22.27 0.26
N HIS A 253 -15.08 -22.25 1.54
CA HIS A 253 -16.49 -22.26 1.96
C HIS A 253 -17.13 -20.86 1.94
N SER A 254 -16.33 -19.80 1.88
CA SER A 254 -16.80 -18.42 1.84
C SER A 254 -15.83 -17.52 1.04
N PRO A 255 -16.33 -16.43 0.42
CA PRO A 255 -15.48 -15.45 -0.26
C PRO A 255 -14.39 -14.88 0.65
N GLN A 256 -14.68 -14.68 1.94
CA GLN A 256 -13.72 -14.13 2.90
C GLN A 256 -12.49 -15.02 3.10
N ALA A 257 -12.59 -16.31 2.80
CA ALA A 257 -11.50 -17.26 2.93
C ALA A 257 -10.38 -17.02 1.90
N LYS A 258 -10.68 -16.34 0.76
CA LYS A 258 -9.73 -15.95 -0.29
C LYS A 258 -9.22 -14.50 -0.16
N GLY A 259 -9.42 -13.85 0.97
CA GLY A 259 -9.10 -12.42 1.18
C GLY A 259 -7.63 -12.02 1.00
N ARG A 260 -6.69 -12.97 0.77
CA ARG A 260 -5.29 -12.64 0.44
C ARG A 260 -5.17 -12.32 -1.04
N ILE A 261 -5.62 -13.21 -1.91
CA ILE A 261 -5.57 -12.99 -3.36
C ILE A 261 -6.44 -11.79 -3.78
N GLU A 262 -7.62 -11.62 -3.15
CA GLU A 262 -8.47 -10.45 -3.39
C GLU A 262 -7.75 -9.12 -3.09
N ARG A 263 -6.95 -9.07 -2.02
CA ARG A 263 -6.15 -7.87 -1.69
C ARG A 263 -5.04 -7.62 -2.68
N VAL A 264 -4.39 -8.67 -3.15
CA VAL A 264 -3.35 -8.55 -4.18
C VAL A 264 -3.98 -8.06 -5.48
N PHE A 265 -5.09 -8.64 -5.92
CA PHE A 265 -5.80 -8.15 -7.10
C PHE A 265 -6.20 -6.68 -6.98
N LYS A 266 -6.73 -6.26 -5.83
CA LYS A 266 -7.05 -4.85 -5.60
C LYS A 266 -5.82 -3.93 -5.71
N THR A 267 -4.66 -4.38 -5.26
CA THR A 267 -3.42 -3.63 -5.41
C THR A 267 -2.95 -3.60 -6.85
N LEU A 268 -3.06 -4.72 -7.57
CA LEU A 268 -2.74 -4.80 -9.00
C LEU A 268 -3.71 -3.96 -9.84
N GLN A 269 -5.01 -3.99 -9.56
CA GLN A 269 -6.00 -3.16 -10.24
C GLN A 269 -5.71 -1.66 -10.07
N ASP A 270 -5.15 -1.24 -8.95
CA ASP A 270 -4.70 0.16 -8.78
C ASP A 270 -3.36 0.44 -9.48
N ARG A 271 -2.41 -0.50 -9.48
CA ARG A 271 -1.03 -0.26 -9.93
C ARG A 271 -0.75 -0.77 -11.35
N LEU A 272 -1.10 -2.03 -11.64
CA LEU A 272 -0.78 -2.67 -12.92
C LEU A 272 -1.53 -2.03 -14.09
N VAL A 273 -2.78 -1.61 -13.89
CA VAL A 273 -3.53 -0.85 -14.90
C VAL A 273 -2.75 0.40 -15.37
N LYS A 274 -2.14 1.09 -14.43
CA LYS A 274 -1.33 2.29 -14.71
C LYS A 274 -0.01 1.95 -15.39
N GLU A 275 0.63 0.82 -15.03
CA GLU A 275 1.83 0.32 -15.73
C GLU A 275 1.51 -0.04 -17.18
N LEU A 276 0.40 -0.76 -17.40
CA LEU A 276 -0.08 -1.10 -18.75
C LEU A 276 -0.37 0.16 -19.58
N ARG A 277 -0.94 1.21 -18.95
CA ARG A 277 -1.16 2.51 -19.58
C ARG A 277 0.16 3.20 -19.95
N LEU A 278 1.10 3.23 -19.03
CA LEU A 278 2.41 3.85 -19.23
C LEU A 278 3.24 3.14 -20.30
N ALA A 279 3.03 1.82 -20.49
CA ALA A 279 3.62 1.02 -21.55
C ALA A 279 2.81 1.07 -22.85
N ASN A 280 1.63 1.72 -22.86
CA ASN A 280 0.68 1.77 -23.98
C ASN A 280 0.25 0.38 -24.50
N ALA A 281 0.16 -0.60 -23.61
CA ALA A 281 -0.28 -1.95 -23.95
C ALA A 281 -1.75 -1.96 -24.42
N LYS A 282 -2.03 -2.72 -25.50
CA LYS A 282 -3.35 -2.81 -26.16
C LYS A 282 -3.76 -4.22 -26.48
N THR A 283 -2.82 -5.17 -26.47
CA THR A 283 -3.09 -6.59 -26.79
C THR A 283 -2.81 -7.48 -25.58
N LEU A 284 -3.25 -8.73 -25.67
CA LEU A 284 -2.98 -9.75 -24.66
C LEU A 284 -1.47 -9.99 -24.48
N GLU A 285 -0.75 -10.07 -25.61
CA GLU A 285 0.70 -10.34 -25.63
C GLU A 285 1.47 -9.18 -25.00
N GLU A 286 1.12 -7.94 -25.34
CA GLU A 286 1.72 -6.74 -24.77
C GLU A 286 1.43 -6.66 -23.27
N ALA A 287 0.19 -6.97 -22.85
CA ALA A 287 -0.16 -6.98 -21.43
C ALA A 287 0.64 -8.03 -20.63
N ASN A 288 0.82 -9.24 -21.22
CA ASN A 288 1.64 -10.28 -20.59
C ASN A 288 3.12 -9.93 -20.56
N ALA A 289 3.65 -9.25 -21.59
CA ALA A 289 5.02 -8.76 -21.58
C ALA A 289 5.26 -7.75 -20.44
N VAL A 290 4.38 -6.76 -20.31
CA VAL A 290 4.44 -5.77 -19.22
C VAL A 290 4.30 -6.45 -17.85
N LEU A 291 3.37 -7.41 -17.72
CA LEU A 291 3.17 -8.14 -16.47
C LEU A 291 4.44 -8.90 -16.06
N LYS A 292 5.08 -9.58 -16.99
CA LYS A 292 6.31 -10.35 -16.75
C LYS A 292 7.45 -9.46 -16.23
N GLU A 293 7.60 -8.25 -16.75
CA GLU A 293 8.60 -7.28 -16.27
C GLU A 293 8.21 -6.68 -14.91
N TYR A 294 6.92 -6.49 -14.67
CA TYR A 294 6.40 -5.85 -13.47
C TYR A 294 6.37 -6.77 -12.25
N LEU A 295 6.07 -8.06 -12.42
CA LEU A 295 5.90 -9.00 -11.30
C LEU A 295 7.12 -9.11 -10.38
N PRO A 296 8.37 -9.16 -10.85
CA PRO A 296 9.54 -9.16 -9.96
C PRO A 296 9.61 -7.92 -9.08
N ILE A 297 9.27 -6.74 -9.64
CA ILE A 297 9.25 -5.46 -8.91
C ILE A 297 8.14 -5.48 -7.86
N PHE A 298 6.96 -5.95 -8.25
CA PHE A 298 5.80 -6.09 -7.36
C PHE A 298 6.12 -7.04 -6.21
N ASN A 299 6.62 -8.23 -6.48
CA ASN A 299 6.93 -9.24 -5.49
C ASN A 299 8.02 -8.76 -4.53
N LYS A 300 9.10 -8.15 -5.02
CA LYS A 300 10.12 -7.54 -4.17
C LYS A 300 9.53 -6.54 -3.16
N LYS A 301 8.48 -5.82 -3.54
CA LYS A 301 7.86 -4.78 -2.71
C LYS A 301 6.83 -5.32 -1.73
N PHE A 302 6.05 -6.33 -2.12
CA PHE A 302 4.88 -6.78 -1.37
C PHE A 302 5.02 -8.20 -0.78
N ARG A 303 6.09 -8.90 -1.11
CA ARG A 303 6.42 -10.18 -0.52
C ARG A 303 6.69 -10.05 0.97
N LEU A 304 6.26 -11.05 1.72
CA LEU A 304 6.53 -11.20 3.14
C LEU A 304 7.53 -12.34 3.35
N GLN A 305 8.22 -12.32 4.46
CA GLN A 305 9.05 -13.46 4.86
C GLN A 305 8.15 -14.59 5.36
N ALA A 306 8.42 -15.83 4.93
CA ALA A 306 7.75 -16.99 5.47
C ALA A 306 8.09 -17.18 6.95
N LYS A 307 7.17 -17.77 7.73
CA LYS A 307 7.35 -18.00 9.17
C LYS A 307 8.47 -18.98 9.46
N LYS A 308 8.62 -19.98 8.60
CA LYS A 308 9.69 -20.99 8.69
C LYS A 308 10.45 -21.08 7.37
N SER A 309 11.71 -21.41 7.45
CA SER A 309 12.56 -21.68 6.30
C SER A 309 12.15 -22.98 5.60
N GLY A 310 12.47 -23.09 4.32
CA GLY A 310 12.20 -24.25 3.48
C GLY A 310 11.15 -23.96 2.41
N ASP A 311 11.39 -24.50 1.25
CA ASP A 311 10.48 -24.47 0.10
C ASP A 311 9.86 -25.86 -0.07
N TYR A 312 8.53 -25.91 -0.08
CA TYR A 312 7.76 -27.14 -0.17
C TYR A 312 7.21 -27.39 -1.58
N HIS A 313 7.60 -26.56 -2.55
CA HIS A 313 7.39 -26.93 -3.95
C HIS A 313 8.13 -28.21 -4.27
N ARG A 314 7.48 -29.06 -5.03
CA ARG A 314 8.11 -30.27 -5.57
C ARG A 314 8.70 -29.96 -6.93
N PRO A 315 9.88 -30.52 -7.28
CA PRO A 315 10.44 -30.37 -8.61
C PRO A 315 9.49 -30.97 -9.67
N VAL A 316 9.63 -30.50 -10.89
CA VAL A 316 8.97 -31.08 -12.08
C VAL A 316 10.04 -31.92 -12.76
N ASP A 317 9.80 -33.21 -12.84
CA ASP A 317 10.64 -34.15 -13.61
C ASP A 317 10.44 -33.96 -15.11
#